data_9cc926776a207e4cc29fd4b50c4901de
#
_entry.id   9cc926776a207e4cc29fd4b50c4901de
#
_cell.length_a   1.000
_cell.length_b   1.000
_cell.length_c   1.000
_cell.angle_alpha   90.00
_cell.angle_beta   90.00
_cell.angle_gamma   90.00
#
_symmetry.space_group_name_H-M   'P 1'
#
loop_
_entity.id
_entity.type
_entity.pdbx_description
1 polymer ?
#
loop_
_entity_poly.entity_id
_entity_poly.type
_entity_poly.pdbx_seq_one_letter_code
_entity_poly.pdbx_strand_id
1 'polypeptide(L)'
;MRKAVLSSVCCLIVAGVSSAQVLSPQVRGFVKVDAPVVALTHVRVIDGTGAAARDDQTVVISKGKIESASDAASANVPKDAQVLDLHGYSVIPGLVGMHEHMFYPAGDAMFHEMAISFPRLYLAGGVTTARTAGSIEPYMDLALKREIDAGEVPGPHMHVTGPYLEGPGSWAPQMTYLQTPEEAVATVNFWTDRGVDNFKAYNYLSRAVLKAAIDAAHKRGLKVTGHLCSIGFREAAELGIDDLEHGIIVDTEFFSGKKPDQCPSNSSASMTVVTDELNKMRVTDAPIQEMIRDLVAHHVAVTSTLPVFEPIGPDKAPLQQRVLDAMSQEARNQYLENRVFFDLQARDAKTGKLHASTWEAAFAQEEEFERAFVKSGGLLLAGEDPTGLGGDLAGFGDQREVELLVEAGFTPLEAIHIATSNGAQYLGELDRIGTIAEGKQADLVVIKGDPSKKIEDIENTEIVFKDGVGYDSAKLIESVRGLVGVR
;
A
#
# COMPACT_ATOMS: atom_id res chain seq x y z
N MET A 1 -6.56 -17.09 66.63
CA MET A 1 -6.62 -15.71 66.11
C MET A 1 -5.71 -15.59 64.91
N ARG A 2 -6.23 -15.68 63.71
CA ARG A 2 -5.48 -15.46 62.46
C ARG A 2 -5.82 -14.05 61.99
N LYS A 3 -4.82 -13.19 61.88
CA LYS A 3 -4.94 -11.85 61.33
C LYS A 3 -4.86 -11.97 59.80
N ALA A 4 -5.93 -11.54 59.11
CA ALA A 4 -5.91 -11.32 57.68
C ALA A 4 -5.25 -9.97 57.37
N VAL A 5 -4.24 -10.01 56.51
CA VAL A 5 -3.63 -8.80 55.95
C VAL A 5 -4.28 -8.55 54.59
N LEU A 6 -5.09 -7.50 54.48
CA LEU A 6 -5.59 -6.99 53.19
C LEU A 6 -4.46 -6.20 52.53
N SER A 7 -3.93 -6.71 51.40
CA SER A 7 -3.07 -5.93 50.50
C SER A 7 -3.97 -5.19 49.49
N SER A 8 -4.05 -3.87 49.66
CA SER A 8 -4.63 -2.99 48.65
C SER A 8 -3.65 -2.83 47.49
N VAL A 9 -3.97 -3.38 46.34
CA VAL A 9 -3.29 -3.10 45.08
C VAL A 9 -3.83 -1.78 44.54
N CYS A 10 -3.02 -0.73 44.62
CA CYS A 10 -3.32 0.55 44.01
C CYS A 10 -2.91 0.49 42.52
N CYS A 11 -3.88 0.33 41.62
CA CYS A 11 -3.67 0.50 40.18
C CYS A 11 -3.44 2.00 39.91
N LEU A 12 -2.19 2.39 39.70
CA LEU A 12 -1.86 3.68 39.12
C LEU A 12 -2.24 3.68 37.66
N ILE A 13 -3.39 4.30 37.32
CA ILE A 13 -3.73 4.67 35.95
C ILE A 13 -2.76 5.83 35.59
N VAL A 14 -1.71 5.50 34.85
CA VAL A 14 -0.89 6.52 34.18
C VAL A 14 -1.73 7.02 33.01
N ALA A 15 -2.43 8.14 33.20
CA ALA A 15 -3.00 8.88 32.09
C ALA A 15 -1.82 9.42 31.26
N GLY A 16 -1.59 8.76 30.12
CA GLY A 16 -0.64 9.24 29.14
C GLY A 16 -1.10 10.61 28.65
N VAL A 17 -0.38 11.65 29.03
CA VAL A 17 -0.51 12.96 28.42
C VAL A 17 0.07 12.81 27.03
N SER A 18 -0.77 12.73 26.00
CA SER A 18 -0.35 12.85 24.62
C SER A 18 0.25 14.26 24.47
N SER A 19 1.56 14.36 24.52
CA SER A 19 2.24 15.61 24.14
C SER A 19 2.10 15.74 22.63
N ALA A 20 1.60 16.90 22.17
CA ALA A 20 1.61 17.21 20.74
C ALA A 20 3.03 16.98 20.20
N GLN A 21 3.14 16.26 19.10
CA GLN A 21 4.41 15.99 18.43
C GLN A 21 5.10 17.33 18.08
N VAL A 22 6.36 17.50 18.50
CA VAL A 22 7.11 18.72 18.19
C VAL A 22 7.69 18.59 16.77
N LEU A 23 7.04 19.25 15.82
CA LEU A 23 7.49 19.24 14.44
C LEU A 23 8.77 20.06 14.24
N SER A 24 9.74 19.52 13.51
CA SER A 24 10.95 20.21 13.10
C SER A 24 10.65 21.44 12.22
N PRO A 25 11.56 22.43 12.13
CA PRO A 25 11.38 23.57 11.20
C PRO A 25 11.17 23.13 9.75
N GLN A 26 11.80 22.03 9.33
CA GLN A 26 11.67 21.47 7.99
C GLN A 26 10.24 20.97 7.76
N VAL A 27 9.69 20.18 8.70
CA VAL A 27 8.31 19.66 8.61
C VAL A 27 7.31 20.81 8.64
N ARG A 28 7.51 21.81 9.53
CA ARG A 28 6.65 23.00 9.61
C ARG A 28 6.54 23.79 8.31
N GLY A 29 7.56 23.73 7.45
CA GLY A 29 7.53 24.35 6.11
C GLY A 29 6.43 23.79 5.19
N PHE A 30 5.98 22.57 5.43
CA PHE A 30 4.92 21.90 4.69
C PHE A 30 3.54 21.99 5.34
N VAL A 31 3.46 22.47 6.57
CA VAL A 31 2.19 22.55 7.29
C VAL A 31 1.35 23.71 6.79
N LYS A 32 0.08 23.45 6.47
CA LYS A 32 -0.94 24.42 6.05
C LYS A 32 -1.91 24.70 7.19
N VAL A 33 -2.21 23.71 8.03
CA VAL A 33 -3.19 23.78 9.13
C VAL A 33 -2.58 23.13 10.38
N ASP A 34 -2.43 23.89 11.48
CA ASP A 34 -1.91 23.39 12.75
C ASP A 34 -2.59 24.19 13.90
N ALA A 35 -3.91 24.08 14.00
CA ALA A 35 -4.66 24.65 15.09
C ALA A 35 -5.13 23.57 16.08
N PRO A 36 -5.24 23.88 17.38
CA PRO A 36 -5.70 22.92 18.40
C PRO A 36 -7.08 22.32 18.09
N VAL A 37 -7.93 23.12 17.40
CA VAL A 37 -9.23 22.71 16.92
C VAL A 37 -9.41 23.20 15.48
N VAL A 38 -9.81 22.30 14.58
CA VAL A 38 -10.07 22.61 13.18
C VAL A 38 -11.48 22.13 12.82
N ALA A 39 -12.22 22.96 12.10
CA ALA A 39 -13.54 22.59 11.56
C ALA A 39 -13.51 22.64 10.03
N LEU A 40 -13.73 21.49 9.39
CA LEU A 40 -13.91 21.34 7.96
C LEU A 40 -15.42 21.43 7.69
N THR A 41 -15.90 22.58 7.19
CA THR A 41 -17.33 22.83 7.04
C THR A 41 -17.79 22.73 5.59
N HIS A 42 -19.05 22.39 5.39
CA HIS A 42 -19.69 22.28 4.07
C HIS A 42 -19.01 21.30 3.12
N VAL A 43 -18.41 20.25 3.67
CA VAL A 43 -17.66 19.25 2.92
C VAL A 43 -18.50 18.01 2.64
N ARG A 44 -18.24 17.32 1.53
CA ARG A 44 -18.75 15.95 1.32
C ARG A 44 -17.88 14.98 2.10
N VAL A 45 -18.49 14.10 2.88
CA VAL A 45 -17.78 13.03 3.61
C VAL A 45 -18.02 11.69 2.94
N ILE A 46 -16.95 11.04 2.54
CA ILE A 46 -16.88 9.64 2.12
C ILE A 46 -16.13 8.92 3.25
N ASP A 47 -16.86 8.22 4.10
CA ASP A 47 -16.35 7.82 5.41
C ASP A 47 -15.45 6.56 5.42
N GLY A 48 -15.17 5.96 4.26
CA GLY A 48 -14.32 4.77 4.13
C GLY A 48 -15.02 3.45 4.45
N THR A 49 -16.29 3.45 4.82
CA THR A 49 -17.04 2.21 5.13
C THR A 49 -17.66 1.53 3.91
N GLY A 50 -17.57 2.15 2.73
CA GLY A 50 -18.32 1.75 1.54
C GLY A 50 -19.77 2.27 1.52
N ALA A 51 -20.21 2.97 2.55
CA ALA A 51 -21.52 3.60 2.60
C ALA A 51 -21.62 4.82 1.68
N ALA A 52 -22.84 5.23 1.36
CA ALA A 52 -23.08 6.40 0.52
C ALA A 52 -22.45 7.68 1.09
N ALA A 53 -21.85 8.49 0.22
CA ALA A 53 -21.29 9.78 0.59
C ALA A 53 -22.37 10.70 1.18
N ARG A 54 -21.98 11.50 2.18
CA ARG A 54 -22.85 12.47 2.84
C ARG A 54 -22.45 13.89 2.46
N ASP A 55 -23.36 14.63 1.87
CA ASP A 55 -23.15 16.02 1.47
C ASP A 55 -23.32 16.98 2.66
N ASP A 56 -22.74 18.17 2.54
CA ASP A 56 -22.90 19.29 3.48
C ASP A 56 -22.65 18.88 4.94
N GLN A 57 -21.51 18.26 5.18
CA GLN A 57 -21.09 17.83 6.51
C GLN A 57 -20.11 18.84 7.13
N THR A 58 -19.98 18.76 8.45
CA THR A 58 -18.89 19.39 9.20
C THR A 58 -18.12 18.32 9.95
N VAL A 59 -16.81 18.28 9.75
CA VAL A 59 -15.88 17.44 10.51
C VAL A 59 -15.07 18.32 11.45
N VAL A 60 -15.17 18.06 12.75
CA VAL A 60 -14.38 18.76 13.78
C VAL A 60 -13.21 17.89 14.20
N ILE A 61 -12.02 18.44 14.11
CA ILE A 61 -10.76 17.81 14.53
C ILE A 61 -10.30 18.53 15.80
N SER A 62 -9.97 17.77 16.84
CA SER A 62 -9.46 18.28 18.10
C SER A 62 -8.42 17.32 18.67
N LYS A 63 -7.27 17.84 19.08
CA LYS A 63 -6.18 17.06 19.69
C LYS A 63 -5.76 15.85 18.86
N GLY A 64 -5.67 16.01 17.55
CA GLY A 64 -5.27 14.95 16.61
C GLY A 64 -6.34 13.90 16.32
N LYS A 65 -7.57 14.09 16.81
CA LYS A 65 -8.68 13.14 16.62
C LYS A 65 -9.90 13.80 15.98
N ILE A 66 -10.72 12.98 15.37
CA ILE A 66 -12.05 13.36 14.89
C ILE A 66 -12.95 13.48 16.14
N GLU A 67 -13.34 14.70 16.49
CA GLU A 67 -14.26 14.96 17.59
C GLU A 67 -15.71 14.73 17.18
N SER A 68 -16.07 15.10 15.95
CA SER A 68 -17.39 14.85 15.39
C SER A 68 -17.37 14.89 13.85
N ALA A 69 -18.35 14.22 13.24
CA ALA A 69 -18.68 14.34 11.81
C ALA A 69 -20.21 14.32 11.67
N SER A 70 -20.82 15.47 11.37
CA SER A 70 -22.27 15.65 11.40
C SER A 70 -22.75 16.63 10.33
N ASP A 71 -24.06 16.68 10.09
CA ASP A 71 -24.66 17.65 9.16
C ASP A 71 -24.29 19.08 9.53
N ALA A 72 -23.89 19.89 8.56
CA ALA A 72 -23.43 21.26 8.78
C ALA A 72 -24.48 22.13 9.51
N ALA A 73 -25.76 21.91 9.25
CA ALA A 73 -26.86 22.65 9.87
C ALA A 73 -27.00 22.39 11.38
N SER A 74 -26.49 21.25 11.88
CA SER A 74 -26.59 20.85 13.29
C SER A 74 -25.24 20.77 13.99
N ALA A 75 -24.16 21.00 13.27
CA ALA A 75 -22.80 20.87 13.79
C ALA A 75 -22.51 21.90 14.89
N ASN A 76 -21.89 21.43 15.98
CA ASN A 76 -21.39 22.31 17.03
C ASN A 76 -19.92 22.65 16.75
N VAL A 77 -19.68 23.77 16.09
CA VAL A 77 -18.32 24.25 15.79
C VAL A 77 -17.83 25.08 16.98
N PRO A 78 -16.71 24.66 17.66
CA PRO A 78 -16.11 25.45 18.74
C PRO A 78 -15.74 26.86 18.26
N LYS A 79 -15.93 27.88 19.13
CA LYS A 79 -15.68 29.28 18.77
C LYS A 79 -14.23 29.61 18.46
N ASP A 80 -13.32 28.84 18.99
CA ASP A 80 -11.86 28.93 18.83
C ASP A 80 -11.31 28.04 17.70
N ALA A 81 -12.20 27.34 16.98
CA ALA A 81 -11.80 26.49 15.86
C ALA A 81 -11.28 27.32 14.68
N GLN A 82 -10.20 26.87 14.05
CA GLN A 82 -9.85 27.30 12.71
C GLN A 82 -10.85 26.67 11.72
N VAL A 83 -11.68 27.50 11.10
CA VAL A 83 -12.68 27.04 10.14
C VAL A 83 -12.13 27.06 8.74
N LEU A 84 -12.29 25.95 8.04
CA LEU A 84 -12.04 25.79 6.61
C LEU A 84 -13.40 25.55 5.93
N ASP A 85 -13.85 26.51 5.11
CA ASP A 85 -15.05 26.34 4.28
C ASP A 85 -14.69 25.57 3.01
N LEU A 86 -15.23 24.36 2.87
CA LEU A 86 -14.85 23.37 1.86
C LEU A 86 -16.00 23.03 0.90
N HIS A 87 -16.80 24.03 0.51
CA HIS A 87 -17.77 23.85 -0.57
C HIS A 87 -17.09 23.36 -1.86
N GLY A 88 -17.59 22.24 -2.41
CA GLY A 88 -17.02 21.63 -3.61
C GLY A 88 -15.84 20.71 -3.37
N TYR A 89 -15.55 20.40 -2.09
CA TYR A 89 -14.53 19.44 -1.69
C TYR A 89 -15.16 18.18 -1.09
N SER A 90 -14.39 17.12 -1.13
CA SER A 90 -14.66 15.87 -0.42
C SER A 90 -13.58 15.61 0.63
N VAL A 91 -13.95 14.90 1.69
CA VAL A 91 -13.00 14.35 2.67
C VAL A 91 -13.17 12.85 2.70
N ILE A 92 -12.03 12.13 2.59
CA ILE A 92 -11.93 10.68 2.76
C ILE A 92 -10.99 10.38 3.93
N PRO A 93 -10.98 9.15 4.50
CA PRO A 93 -9.90 8.73 5.39
C PRO A 93 -8.57 8.79 4.66
N GLY A 94 -7.47 8.93 5.39
CA GLY A 94 -6.15 8.73 4.83
C GLY A 94 -6.02 7.35 4.20
N LEU A 95 -5.37 7.27 3.04
CA LEU A 95 -5.08 6.01 2.38
C LEU A 95 -4.14 5.18 3.25
N VAL A 96 -4.35 3.88 3.23
CA VAL A 96 -3.54 2.87 3.93
C VAL A 96 -2.88 2.01 2.86
N GLY A 97 -1.69 2.42 2.44
CA GLY A 97 -0.93 1.73 1.42
C GLY A 97 -0.33 0.43 1.96
N MET A 98 -0.63 -0.69 1.32
CA MET A 98 -0.29 -2.02 1.82
C MET A 98 0.83 -2.71 1.04
N HIS A 99 1.30 -2.10 -0.05
CA HIS A 99 2.45 -2.57 -0.81
C HIS A 99 3.31 -1.38 -1.25
N GLU A 100 4.02 -0.82 -0.27
CA GLU A 100 4.82 0.37 -0.45
C GLU A 100 6.32 0.04 -0.39
N HIS A 101 7.13 0.87 -0.99
CA HIS A 101 8.58 0.78 -0.88
C HIS A 101 9.19 2.16 -0.63
N MET A 102 10.33 2.20 0.05
CA MET A 102 11.13 3.43 0.21
C MET A 102 12.29 3.47 -0.78
N PHE A 103 12.23 2.68 -1.85
CA PHE A 103 13.24 2.59 -2.89
C PHE A 103 12.61 2.65 -4.29
N TYR A 104 13.44 2.95 -5.30
CA TYR A 104 13.04 3.04 -6.70
C TYR A 104 14.07 2.35 -7.61
N PRO A 105 13.69 1.79 -8.77
CA PRO A 105 14.61 1.15 -9.70
C PRO A 105 15.74 2.08 -10.15
N ALA A 106 16.97 1.55 -10.12
CA ALA A 106 18.19 2.26 -10.53
C ALA A 106 18.89 1.62 -11.74
N GLY A 107 18.22 0.67 -12.42
CA GLY A 107 18.79 -0.14 -13.49
C GLY A 107 19.61 -1.33 -12.99
N ASP A 108 19.96 -2.25 -13.91
CA ASP A 108 20.79 -3.44 -13.63
C ASP A 108 20.36 -4.27 -12.41
N ALA A 109 19.06 -4.41 -12.19
CA ALA A 109 18.46 -5.11 -11.04
C ALA A 109 18.84 -4.49 -9.68
N MET A 110 19.26 -3.25 -9.65
CA MET A 110 19.54 -2.50 -8.43
C MET A 110 18.41 -1.54 -8.11
N PHE A 111 18.22 -1.33 -6.82
CA PHE A 111 17.26 -0.35 -6.29
C PHE A 111 18.00 0.68 -5.44
N HIS A 112 17.48 1.89 -5.41
CA HIS A 112 18.05 3.01 -4.68
C HIS A 112 17.04 3.62 -3.72
N GLU A 113 17.46 3.82 -2.46
CA GLU A 113 16.61 4.39 -1.41
C GLU A 113 16.17 5.83 -1.72
N MET A 114 14.88 6.08 -1.52
CA MET A 114 14.19 7.35 -1.75
C MET A 114 13.75 8.03 -0.45
N ALA A 115 14.53 7.94 0.61
CA ALA A 115 14.18 8.40 1.96
C ALA A 115 13.80 9.90 2.07
N ILE A 116 14.07 10.71 1.04
CA ILE A 116 13.67 12.12 0.99
C ILE A 116 12.40 12.33 0.18
N SER A 117 12.29 11.70 -0.98
CA SER A 117 11.20 11.96 -1.93
C SER A 117 9.95 11.14 -1.62
N PHE A 118 10.09 9.85 -1.38
CA PHE A 118 8.94 8.94 -1.23
C PHE A 118 8.07 9.24 -0.01
N PRO A 119 8.60 9.47 1.20
CA PRO A 119 7.73 9.80 2.33
C PRO A 119 6.90 11.05 2.10
N ARG A 120 7.46 12.05 1.38
CA ARG A 120 6.75 13.29 1.03
C ARG A 120 5.69 13.06 -0.03
N LEU A 121 5.99 12.23 -1.03
CA LEU A 121 5.05 11.90 -2.10
C LEU A 121 3.90 11.04 -1.58
N TYR A 122 4.16 10.01 -0.76
CA TYR A 122 3.11 9.26 -0.08
C TYR A 122 2.16 10.20 0.66
N LEU A 123 2.71 11.02 1.53
CA LEU A 123 1.88 11.96 2.30
C LEU A 123 1.14 12.94 1.37
N ALA A 124 1.78 13.45 0.31
CA ALA A 124 1.15 14.35 -0.65
C ALA A 124 0.02 13.70 -1.44
N GLY A 125 0.15 12.40 -1.76
CA GLY A 125 -0.85 11.58 -2.45
C GLY A 125 -2.03 11.19 -1.58
N GLY A 126 -1.94 11.40 -0.26
CA GLY A 126 -3.01 11.06 0.68
C GLY A 126 -2.75 9.81 1.52
N VAL A 127 -1.59 9.15 1.36
CA VAL A 127 -1.21 8.00 2.18
C VAL A 127 -0.78 8.49 3.56
N THR A 128 -1.55 8.14 4.59
CA THR A 128 -1.23 8.50 5.98
C THR A 128 -0.65 7.33 6.77
N THR A 129 -0.85 6.12 6.28
CA THR A 129 -0.26 4.89 6.83
C THR A 129 0.26 4.04 5.68
N ALA A 130 1.50 3.56 5.77
CA ALA A 130 2.16 2.75 4.76
C ALA A 130 2.79 1.50 5.38
N ARG A 131 2.51 0.32 4.81
CA ARG A 131 3.26 -0.91 5.09
C ARG A 131 4.28 -1.09 3.96
N THR A 132 5.56 -1.12 4.28
CA THR A 132 6.55 -1.50 3.27
C THR A 132 6.39 -2.99 2.93
N ALA A 133 6.48 -3.34 1.63
CA ALA A 133 6.27 -4.70 1.15
C ALA A 133 7.60 -5.45 0.92
N GLY A 134 8.52 -5.30 1.85
CA GLY A 134 9.89 -5.77 1.82
C GLY A 134 10.86 -4.59 1.76
N SER A 135 12.01 -4.73 2.38
CA SER A 135 13.04 -3.69 2.41
C SER A 135 14.34 -4.20 1.81
N ILE A 136 15.00 -3.36 1.02
CA ILE A 136 16.37 -3.60 0.56
C ILE A 136 17.40 -3.08 1.55
N GLU A 137 17.02 -2.09 2.38
CA GLU A 137 17.84 -1.44 3.40
C GLU A 137 17.04 -1.29 4.72
N PRO A 138 16.71 -2.40 5.44
CA PRO A 138 15.80 -2.35 6.58
C PRO A 138 16.22 -1.40 7.70
N TYR A 139 17.52 -1.15 7.87
CA TYR A 139 17.97 -0.15 8.84
C TYR A 139 17.62 1.27 8.42
N MET A 140 17.61 1.57 7.11
CA MET A 140 17.19 2.87 6.59
C MET A 140 15.69 3.07 6.84
N ASP A 141 14.85 2.09 6.48
CA ASP A 141 13.39 2.18 6.72
C ASP A 141 13.07 2.35 8.20
N LEU A 142 13.74 1.61 9.09
CA LEU A 142 13.58 1.75 10.54
C LEU A 142 14.08 3.12 11.05
N ALA A 143 15.12 3.68 10.45
CA ALA A 143 15.59 5.03 10.80
C ALA A 143 14.57 6.08 10.36
N LEU A 144 14.11 5.98 9.10
CA LEU A 144 13.10 6.85 8.53
C LEU A 144 11.79 6.84 9.34
N LYS A 145 11.31 5.64 9.71
CA LYS A 145 10.16 5.50 10.62
C LYS A 145 10.36 6.31 11.91
N ARG A 146 11.51 6.16 12.56
CA ARG A 146 11.80 6.89 13.82
C ARG A 146 11.83 8.41 13.61
N GLU A 147 12.39 8.89 12.51
CA GLU A 147 12.45 10.32 12.18
C GLU A 147 11.06 10.90 11.89
N ILE A 148 10.21 10.14 11.19
CA ILE A 148 8.81 10.51 10.94
C ILE A 148 8.03 10.52 12.25
N ASP A 149 8.17 9.48 13.08
CA ASP A 149 7.51 9.37 14.39
C ASP A 149 7.97 10.48 15.36
N ALA A 150 9.21 10.96 15.23
CA ALA A 150 9.74 12.08 15.99
C ALA A 150 9.33 13.46 15.44
N GLY A 151 8.69 13.55 14.28
CA GLY A 151 8.33 14.81 13.61
C GLY A 151 9.52 15.54 12.98
N GLU A 152 10.60 14.83 12.68
CA GLU A 152 11.81 15.36 12.04
C GLU A 152 11.70 15.35 10.52
N VAL A 153 10.98 14.37 9.95
CA VAL A 153 10.74 14.17 8.51
C VAL A 153 9.23 14.07 8.24
N PRO A 154 8.70 14.70 7.18
CA PRO A 154 7.29 14.50 6.80
C PRO A 154 7.11 13.17 6.09
N GLY A 155 6.08 12.42 6.44
CA GLY A 155 5.76 11.12 5.85
C GLY A 155 4.60 10.43 6.55
N PRO A 156 4.12 9.30 6.03
CA PRO A 156 3.06 8.50 6.62
C PRO A 156 3.52 7.80 7.91
N HIS A 157 2.61 7.28 8.71
CA HIS A 157 2.93 6.23 9.68
C HIS A 157 3.46 5.00 8.95
N MET A 158 4.57 4.44 9.40
CA MET A 158 5.21 3.32 8.72
C MET A 158 5.08 2.02 9.51
N HIS A 159 4.61 0.97 8.84
CA HIS A 159 4.80 -0.41 9.21
C HIS A 159 5.97 -0.97 8.41
N VAL A 160 7.08 -1.22 9.08
CA VAL A 160 8.32 -1.60 8.40
C VAL A 160 8.42 -3.11 8.29
N THR A 161 8.38 -3.59 7.05
CA THR A 161 8.68 -5.00 6.73
C THR A 161 10.20 -5.22 6.72
N GLY A 162 10.63 -6.37 7.23
CA GLY A 162 12.03 -6.77 7.21
C GLY A 162 12.60 -6.93 5.79
N PRO A 163 13.84 -7.40 5.68
CA PRO A 163 14.44 -7.65 4.36
C PRO A 163 13.63 -8.70 3.61
N TYR A 164 13.70 -8.63 2.28
CA TYR A 164 13.17 -9.69 1.45
C TYR A 164 13.77 -11.04 1.86
N LEU A 165 12.91 -12.01 2.16
CA LEU A 165 13.30 -13.38 2.42
C LEU A 165 13.29 -14.13 1.08
N GLU A 166 14.45 -14.41 0.53
CA GLU A 166 14.58 -14.98 -0.81
C GLU A 166 15.34 -16.31 -0.80
N GLY A 167 15.06 -17.15 -1.77
CA GLY A 167 15.79 -18.42 -1.98
C GLY A 167 16.96 -18.26 -2.94
N PRO A 168 17.82 -19.31 -3.06
CA PRO A 168 18.90 -19.31 -4.03
C PRO A 168 18.41 -19.24 -5.47
N GLY A 169 19.05 -18.42 -6.29
CA GLY A 169 18.72 -18.28 -7.72
C GLY A 169 18.07 -16.95 -8.09
N SER A 170 17.82 -16.07 -7.13
CA SER A 170 17.29 -14.74 -7.38
C SER A 170 18.19 -13.90 -8.30
N TRP A 171 17.56 -13.02 -9.03
CA TRP A 171 18.20 -12.06 -9.92
C TRP A 171 18.64 -10.77 -9.20
N ALA A 172 18.05 -10.46 -8.03
CA ALA A 172 18.31 -9.22 -7.31
C ALA A 172 19.34 -9.42 -6.19
N PRO A 173 20.49 -8.72 -6.23
CA PRO A 173 21.58 -8.94 -5.27
C PRO A 173 21.31 -8.34 -3.87
N GLN A 174 20.31 -7.45 -3.74
CA GLN A 174 19.99 -6.75 -2.49
C GLN A 174 19.01 -7.51 -1.57
N MET A 175 18.74 -8.79 -1.86
CA MET A 175 17.81 -9.61 -1.07
C MET A 175 18.57 -10.54 -0.10
N THR A 176 17.90 -10.94 0.98
CA THR A 176 18.47 -11.87 1.96
C THR A 176 18.21 -13.31 1.54
N TYR A 177 19.27 -14.02 1.16
CA TYR A 177 19.17 -15.41 0.73
C TYR A 177 19.10 -16.36 1.92
N LEU A 178 18.09 -17.21 1.92
CA LEU A 178 17.83 -18.23 2.93
C LEU A 178 17.83 -19.62 2.29
N GLN A 179 18.62 -20.53 2.83
CA GLN A 179 18.75 -21.90 2.32
C GLN A 179 18.13 -22.92 3.26
N THR A 180 18.06 -22.61 4.55
CA THR A 180 17.58 -23.54 5.57
C THR A 180 16.49 -22.94 6.45
N PRO A 181 15.63 -23.77 7.05
CA PRO A 181 14.67 -23.33 8.05
C PRO A 181 15.30 -22.59 9.23
N GLU A 182 16.50 -22.99 9.66
CA GLU A 182 17.22 -22.37 10.78
C GLU A 182 17.65 -20.94 10.45
N GLU A 183 18.09 -20.70 9.21
CA GLU A 183 18.41 -19.35 8.72
C GLU A 183 17.17 -18.46 8.70
N ALA A 184 16.03 -18.99 8.26
CA ALA A 184 14.76 -18.25 8.27
C ALA A 184 14.36 -17.83 9.70
N VAL A 185 14.38 -18.77 10.65
CA VAL A 185 14.08 -18.50 12.07
C VAL A 185 15.05 -17.45 12.65
N ALA A 186 16.36 -17.58 12.36
CA ALA A 186 17.36 -16.64 12.84
C ALA A 186 17.14 -15.23 12.28
N THR A 187 16.85 -15.13 10.97
CA THR A 187 16.59 -13.85 10.27
C THR A 187 15.34 -13.17 10.81
N VAL A 188 14.24 -13.90 10.94
CA VAL A 188 12.99 -13.38 11.49
C VAL A 188 13.20 -12.85 12.92
N ASN A 189 13.82 -13.62 13.81
CA ASN A 189 14.08 -13.18 15.17
C ASN A 189 15.00 -11.96 15.21
N PHE A 190 16.08 -11.96 14.41
CA PHE A 190 17.03 -10.86 14.35
C PHE A 190 16.37 -9.52 14.00
N TRP A 191 15.53 -9.49 12.97
CA TRP A 191 14.88 -8.27 12.52
C TRP A 191 13.70 -7.85 13.39
N THR A 192 12.93 -8.83 13.92
CA THR A 192 11.89 -8.54 14.91
C THR A 192 12.45 -7.83 16.14
N ASP A 193 13.60 -8.29 16.65
CA ASP A 193 14.28 -7.65 17.80
C ASP A 193 14.77 -6.22 17.48
N ARG A 194 14.80 -5.80 16.21
CA ARG A 194 15.15 -4.45 15.75
C ARG A 194 13.96 -3.57 15.42
N GLY A 195 12.76 -4.13 15.49
CA GLY A 195 11.52 -3.36 15.40
C GLY A 195 10.83 -3.42 14.03
N VAL A 196 11.16 -4.39 13.16
CA VAL A 196 10.28 -4.69 12.03
C VAL A 196 9.03 -5.39 12.53
N ASP A 197 7.92 -5.16 11.88
CA ASP A 197 6.60 -5.66 12.29
C ASP A 197 5.92 -6.56 11.24
N ASN A 198 6.58 -6.81 10.11
CA ASN A 198 6.13 -7.72 9.04
C ASN A 198 7.35 -8.38 8.35
N PHE A 199 7.09 -9.41 7.53
CA PHE A 199 8.08 -10.05 6.66
C PHE A 199 7.52 -10.28 5.27
N LYS A 200 8.39 -10.21 4.25
CA LYS A 200 8.09 -10.48 2.84
C LYS A 200 8.84 -11.70 2.36
N ALA A 201 8.12 -12.76 2.02
CA ALA A 201 8.64 -13.91 1.28
C ALA A 201 8.70 -13.60 -0.22
N TYR A 202 9.71 -14.12 -0.90
CA TYR A 202 9.90 -13.84 -2.32
C TYR A 202 10.07 -15.13 -3.15
N ASN A 203 10.44 -14.99 -4.40
CA ASN A 203 10.25 -15.94 -5.50
C ASN A 203 10.77 -17.36 -5.30
N TYR A 204 11.93 -17.55 -4.69
CA TYR A 204 12.69 -18.82 -4.74
C TYR A 204 12.76 -19.56 -3.42
N LEU A 205 11.98 -19.17 -2.41
CA LEU A 205 11.94 -19.92 -1.15
C LEU A 205 11.43 -21.35 -1.35
N SER A 206 11.99 -22.30 -0.61
CA SER A 206 11.35 -23.60 -0.47
C SER A 206 10.23 -23.57 0.55
N ARG A 207 9.25 -24.48 0.44
CA ARG A 207 8.13 -24.62 1.39
C ARG A 207 8.63 -24.79 2.84
N ALA A 208 9.71 -25.52 3.04
CA ALA A 208 10.29 -25.72 4.38
C ALA A 208 10.83 -24.42 4.98
N VAL A 209 11.48 -23.58 4.17
CA VAL A 209 12.03 -22.28 4.59
C VAL A 209 10.90 -21.30 4.83
N LEU A 210 9.90 -21.20 3.91
CA LEU A 210 8.72 -20.36 4.08
C LEU A 210 7.95 -20.73 5.35
N LYS A 211 7.67 -22.03 5.58
CA LYS A 211 6.97 -22.48 6.78
C LYS A 211 7.71 -22.08 8.06
N ALA A 212 9.03 -22.20 8.09
CA ALA A 212 9.82 -21.80 9.24
C ALA A 212 9.81 -20.30 9.49
N ALA A 213 9.83 -19.49 8.42
CA ALA A 213 9.69 -18.04 8.52
C ALA A 213 8.31 -17.65 9.08
N ILE A 214 7.21 -18.22 8.53
CA ILE A 214 5.84 -18.00 9.00
C ILE A 214 5.69 -18.37 10.47
N ASP A 215 6.12 -19.58 10.87
CA ASP A 215 6.01 -20.03 12.26
C ASP A 215 6.79 -19.14 13.23
N ALA A 216 7.96 -18.67 12.81
CA ALA A 216 8.78 -17.78 13.63
C ALA A 216 8.14 -16.38 13.76
N ALA A 217 7.57 -15.84 12.68
CA ALA A 217 6.87 -14.57 12.68
C ALA A 217 5.58 -14.64 13.52
N HIS A 218 4.75 -15.64 13.30
CA HIS A 218 3.50 -15.85 14.05
C HIS A 218 3.74 -16.03 15.55
N LYS A 219 4.80 -16.74 15.93
CA LYS A 219 5.20 -16.87 17.34
C LYS A 219 5.53 -15.53 18.00
N ARG A 220 5.88 -14.53 17.22
CA ARG A 220 6.15 -13.14 17.65
C ARG A 220 4.94 -12.22 17.43
N GLY A 221 3.80 -12.73 16.93
CA GLY A 221 2.60 -11.95 16.61
C GLY A 221 2.72 -11.11 15.33
N LEU A 222 3.68 -11.45 14.46
CA LEU A 222 3.93 -10.75 13.20
C LEU A 222 3.39 -11.55 12.02
N LYS A 223 3.17 -10.86 10.90
CA LYS A 223 2.62 -11.42 9.67
C LYS A 223 3.69 -11.61 8.60
N VAL A 224 3.41 -12.52 7.66
CA VAL A 224 4.25 -12.78 6.48
C VAL A 224 3.40 -12.62 5.23
N THR A 225 3.85 -11.78 4.32
CA THR A 225 3.30 -11.62 2.98
C THR A 225 4.20 -12.28 1.94
N GLY A 226 3.72 -12.49 0.70
CA GLY A 226 4.53 -13.16 -0.31
C GLY A 226 4.24 -12.78 -1.75
N HIS A 227 5.33 -12.51 -2.50
CA HIS A 227 5.38 -12.55 -3.95
C HIS A 227 6.09 -13.86 -4.34
N LEU A 228 5.33 -14.89 -4.64
CA LEU A 228 5.85 -16.25 -4.70
C LEU A 228 5.88 -16.79 -6.14
N CYS A 229 6.95 -17.53 -6.47
CA CYS A 229 7.05 -18.26 -7.73
C CYS A 229 7.29 -19.76 -7.51
N SER A 230 8.19 -20.14 -6.60
CA SER A 230 8.46 -21.55 -6.30
C SER A 230 7.32 -22.27 -5.60
N ILE A 231 6.41 -21.53 -4.96
CA ILE A 231 5.28 -22.00 -4.17
C ILE A 231 4.02 -21.38 -4.74
N GLY A 232 2.97 -22.20 -4.98
CA GLY A 232 1.68 -21.71 -5.46
C GLY A 232 0.83 -21.12 -4.32
N PHE A 233 -0.21 -20.40 -4.66
CA PHE A 233 -1.05 -19.68 -3.71
C PHE A 233 -1.74 -20.61 -2.70
N ARG A 234 -2.31 -21.75 -3.14
CA ARG A 234 -2.92 -22.71 -2.22
C ARG A 234 -1.90 -23.35 -1.28
N GLU A 235 -0.72 -23.72 -1.81
CA GLU A 235 0.36 -24.25 -0.96
C GLU A 235 0.78 -23.22 0.11
N ALA A 236 0.92 -21.94 -0.27
CA ALA A 236 1.27 -20.87 0.67
C ALA A 236 0.18 -20.66 1.74
N ALA A 237 -1.09 -20.73 1.35
CA ALA A 237 -2.22 -20.67 2.29
C ALA A 237 -2.20 -21.83 3.30
N GLU A 238 -1.95 -23.07 2.84
CA GLU A 238 -1.77 -24.25 3.70
C GLU A 238 -0.58 -24.11 4.66
N LEU A 239 0.49 -23.42 4.25
CA LEU A 239 1.63 -23.11 5.11
C LEU A 239 1.34 -22.01 6.13
N GLY A 240 0.25 -21.27 5.96
CA GLY A 240 -0.23 -20.23 6.88
C GLY A 240 0.23 -18.82 6.55
N ILE A 241 0.49 -18.50 5.29
CA ILE A 241 0.80 -17.13 4.86
C ILE A 241 -0.38 -16.21 5.15
N ASP A 242 -0.12 -14.94 5.48
CA ASP A 242 -1.16 -13.99 5.87
C ASP A 242 -1.69 -13.15 4.69
N ASP A 243 -0.87 -12.95 3.65
CA ASP A 243 -1.18 -12.08 2.53
C ASP A 243 -0.41 -12.52 1.27
N LEU A 244 -1.04 -12.43 0.10
CA LEU A 244 -0.44 -12.72 -1.19
C LEU A 244 -0.48 -11.45 -2.04
N GLU A 245 0.68 -11.06 -2.51
CA GLU A 245 0.87 -9.84 -3.27
C GLU A 245 0.53 -10.04 -4.75
N HIS A 246 0.03 -9.00 -5.39
CA HIS A 246 -0.17 -8.88 -6.84
C HIS A 246 -1.28 -9.75 -7.46
N GLY A 247 -1.92 -10.62 -6.69
CA GLY A 247 -2.99 -11.48 -7.19
C GLY A 247 -2.54 -12.59 -8.14
N ILE A 248 -3.47 -13.09 -8.96
CA ILE A 248 -3.27 -14.29 -9.79
C ILE A 248 -2.23 -14.10 -10.89
N ILE A 249 -1.95 -12.86 -11.28
CA ILE A 249 -1.02 -12.52 -12.38
C ILE A 249 0.43 -12.95 -12.09
N VAL A 250 0.77 -13.22 -10.82
CA VAL A 250 2.09 -13.74 -10.42
C VAL A 250 2.03 -15.20 -9.94
N ASP A 251 0.84 -15.80 -9.83
CA ASP A 251 0.70 -17.18 -9.34
C ASP A 251 1.14 -18.20 -10.39
N THR A 252 2.07 -19.06 -10.03
CA THR A 252 2.59 -20.12 -10.89
C THR A 252 1.91 -21.47 -10.67
N GLU A 253 0.88 -21.54 -9.83
CA GLU A 253 0.24 -22.80 -9.45
C GLU A 253 -0.30 -23.58 -10.65
N PHE A 254 -0.87 -22.86 -11.61
CA PHE A 254 -1.53 -23.47 -12.79
C PHE A 254 -0.56 -23.84 -13.91
N PHE A 255 0.73 -23.58 -13.76
CA PHE A 255 1.71 -23.99 -14.76
C PHE A 255 1.88 -25.52 -14.79
N SER A 256 1.58 -26.13 -15.92
CA SER A 256 1.57 -27.60 -16.09
C SER A 256 2.93 -28.28 -15.82
N GLY A 257 4.01 -27.53 -15.94
CA GLY A 257 5.39 -27.98 -15.65
C GLY A 257 5.89 -27.67 -14.24
N LYS A 258 5.03 -27.14 -13.36
CA LYS A 258 5.38 -26.78 -11.98
C LYS A 258 5.95 -27.96 -11.22
N LYS A 259 7.12 -27.76 -10.62
CA LYS A 259 7.73 -28.71 -9.70
C LYS A 259 7.77 -28.11 -8.29
N PRO A 260 7.64 -28.93 -7.24
CA PRO A 260 7.73 -28.46 -5.88
C PRO A 260 9.03 -27.68 -5.62
N ASP A 261 8.92 -26.56 -4.93
CA ASP A 261 10.05 -25.70 -4.54
C ASP A 261 10.89 -25.16 -5.72
N GLN A 262 10.30 -25.09 -6.92
CA GLN A 262 10.95 -24.56 -8.11
C GLN A 262 10.08 -23.53 -8.82
N CYS A 263 10.65 -22.37 -9.09
CA CYS A 263 10.06 -21.43 -10.02
C CYS A 263 10.17 -22.00 -11.45
N PRO A 264 9.10 -21.98 -12.26
CA PRO A 264 9.07 -22.62 -13.60
C PRO A 264 10.14 -22.12 -14.56
N SER A 265 10.63 -20.91 -14.38
CA SER A 265 11.72 -20.32 -15.17
C SER A 265 12.47 -19.29 -14.33
N ASN A 266 13.48 -18.62 -14.89
CA ASN A 266 14.05 -17.45 -14.23
C ASN A 266 12.97 -16.34 -14.13
N SER A 267 13.08 -15.43 -13.17
CA SER A 267 12.02 -14.49 -12.77
C SER A 267 11.39 -13.67 -13.90
N SER A 268 12.18 -13.21 -14.88
CA SER A 268 11.65 -12.45 -16.03
C SER A 268 10.85 -13.29 -17.01
N ALA A 269 11.07 -14.61 -17.02
CA ALA A 269 10.30 -15.54 -17.83
C ALA A 269 9.09 -16.11 -17.07
N SER A 270 9.03 -16.01 -15.74
CA SER A 270 7.88 -16.48 -14.95
C SER A 270 6.61 -15.70 -15.28
N MET A 271 6.69 -14.38 -15.41
CA MET A 271 5.54 -13.57 -15.82
C MET A 271 5.00 -13.95 -17.19
N THR A 272 5.87 -14.20 -18.18
CA THR A 272 5.44 -14.68 -19.51
C THR A 272 4.77 -16.05 -19.41
N VAL A 273 5.32 -16.96 -18.61
CA VAL A 273 4.76 -18.30 -18.41
C VAL A 273 3.40 -18.21 -17.73
N VAL A 274 3.27 -17.39 -16.71
CA VAL A 274 2.00 -17.18 -15.98
C VAL A 274 0.96 -16.59 -16.92
N THR A 275 1.28 -15.54 -17.68
CA THR A 275 0.33 -14.92 -18.61
C THR A 275 -0.12 -15.90 -19.69
N ASP A 276 0.77 -16.73 -20.21
CA ASP A 276 0.43 -17.74 -21.21
C ASP A 276 -0.51 -18.84 -20.66
N GLU A 277 -0.36 -19.22 -19.41
CA GLU A 277 -1.25 -20.19 -18.76
C GLU A 277 -2.58 -19.56 -18.35
N LEU A 278 -2.58 -18.35 -17.77
CA LEU A 278 -3.80 -17.62 -17.41
C LEU A 278 -4.70 -17.40 -18.63
N ASN A 279 -4.13 -17.07 -19.78
CA ASN A 279 -4.91 -16.85 -21.01
C ASN A 279 -5.57 -18.12 -21.56
N LYS A 280 -5.25 -19.30 -21.03
CA LYS A 280 -5.94 -20.57 -21.33
C LYS A 280 -7.09 -20.85 -20.37
N MET A 281 -7.22 -20.10 -19.31
CA MET A 281 -8.19 -20.27 -18.23
C MET A 281 -9.10 -19.03 -18.14
N ARG A 282 -10.17 -19.17 -17.38
CA ARG A 282 -11.04 -18.07 -16.96
C ARG A 282 -11.15 -18.07 -15.46
N VAL A 283 -11.33 -16.91 -14.87
CA VAL A 283 -11.55 -16.79 -13.42
C VAL A 283 -12.73 -17.63 -12.95
N THR A 284 -13.74 -17.85 -13.82
CA THR A 284 -14.91 -18.70 -13.53
C THR A 284 -14.64 -20.20 -13.59
N ASP A 285 -13.46 -20.64 -14.03
CA ASP A 285 -13.12 -22.07 -14.10
C ASP A 285 -12.91 -22.65 -12.69
N ALA A 286 -13.28 -23.91 -12.54
CA ALA A 286 -13.29 -24.59 -11.25
C ALA A 286 -11.97 -24.50 -10.49
N PRO A 287 -10.77 -24.67 -11.08
CA PRO A 287 -9.51 -24.57 -10.34
C PRO A 287 -9.28 -23.22 -9.70
N ILE A 288 -9.55 -22.11 -10.41
CA ILE A 288 -9.40 -20.75 -9.88
C ILE A 288 -10.46 -20.48 -8.79
N GLN A 289 -11.69 -20.92 -9.02
CA GLN A 289 -12.76 -20.78 -8.02
C GLN A 289 -12.50 -21.61 -6.76
N GLU A 290 -11.80 -22.73 -6.86
CA GLU A 290 -11.33 -23.52 -5.72
C GLU A 290 -10.23 -22.77 -4.96
N MET A 291 -9.24 -22.23 -5.66
CA MET A 291 -8.19 -21.42 -5.07
C MET A 291 -8.77 -20.22 -4.30
N ILE A 292 -9.70 -19.47 -4.89
CA ILE A 292 -10.37 -18.35 -4.20
C ILE A 292 -11.03 -18.82 -2.90
N ARG A 293 -11.75 -19.96 -2.94
CA ARG A 293 -12.38 -20.50 -1.72
C ARG A 293 -11.37 -20.92 -0.66
N ASP A 294 -10.25 -21.50 -1.08
CA ASP A 294 -9.18 -21.93 -0.19
C ASP A 294 -8.50 -20.72 0.47
N LEU A 295 -8.19 -19.67 -0.29
CA LEU A 295 -7.64 -18.41 0.25
C LEU A 295 -8.59 -17.79 1.29
N VAL A 296 -9.88 -17.68 0.96
CA VAL A 296 -10.91 -17.15 1.89
C VAL A 296 -11.03 -18.02 3.14
N ALA A 297 -11.03 -19.35 3.00
CA ALA A 297 -11.13 -20.28 4.11
C ALA A 297 -9.92 -20.23 5.07
N HIS A 298 -8.73 -19.92 4.53
CA HIS A 298 -7.51 -19.75 5.31
C HIS A 298 -7.32 -18.30 5.80
N HIS A 299 -8.25 -17.38 5.52
CA HIS A 299 -8.17 -15.96 5.86
C HIS A 299 -6.94 -15.26 5.28
N VAL A 300 -6.46 -15.70 4.11
CA VAL A 300 -5.36 -15.06 3.40
C VAL A 300 -5.89 -13.79 2.71
N ALA A 301 -5.24 -12.66 2.95
CA ALA A 301 -5.52 -11.44 2.21
C ALA A 301 -4.84 -11.48 0.82
N VAL A 302 -5.31 -10.64 -0.08
CA VAL A 302 -4.63 -10.36 -1.36
C VAL A 302 -4.40 -8.86 -1.44
N THR A 303 -3.17 -8.46 -1.76
CA THR A 303 -2.83 -7.06 -2.01
C THR A 303 -2.78 -6.80 -3.51
N SER A 304 -3.72 -5.99 -3.98
CA SER A 304 -3.73 -5.45 -5.34
C SER A 304 -2.59 -4.46 -5.54
N THR A 305 -1.97 -4.50 -6.72
CA THR A 305 -0.93 -3.57 -7.14
C THR A 305 -1.01 -3.36 -8.66
N LEU A 306 -2.16 -3.03 -9.16
CA LEU A 306 -2.40 -2.84 -10.59
C LEU A 306 -1.47 -1.79 -11.24
N PRO A 307 -1.04 -0.70 -10.55
CA PRO A 307 -0.18 0.32 -11.14
C PRO A 307 1.17 -0.21 -11.63
N VAL A 308 1.80 -1.17 -10.94
CA VAL A 308 3.09 -1.73 -11.38
C VAL A 308 2.97 -2.55 -12.65
N PHE A 309 1.80 -3.12 -12.93
CA PHE A 309 1.53 -3.97 -14.09
C PHE A 309 0.97 -3.21 -15.30
N GLU A 310 0.19 -2.15 -15.08
CA GLU A 310 -0.40 -1.36 -16.14
C GLU A 310 0.62 -0.90 -17.21
N PRO A 311 1.83 -0.43 -16.87
CA PRO A 311 2.82 0.04 -17.86
C PRO A 311 3.36 -1.04 -18.80
N ILE A 312 3.17 -2.32 -18.50
CA ILE A 312 3.65 -3.43 -19.34
C ILE A 312 2.78 -3.59 -20.59
N GLY A 313 1.48 -3.26 -20.48
CA GLY A 313 0.55 -3.31 -21.60
C GLY A 313 0.80 -2.26 -22.67
N PRO A 314 0.24 -2.42 -23.90
CA PRO A 314 0.29 -1.39 -24.94
C PRO A 314 -0.62 -0.19 -24.65
N ASP A 315 -1.76 -0.41 -23.99
CA ASP A 315 -2.73 0.63 -23.63
C ASP A 315 -2.38 1.27 -22.26
N LYS A 316 -1.17 1.78 -22.19
CA LYS A 316 -0.63 2.41 -20.97
C LYS A 316 -1.37 3.69 -20.63
N ALA A 317 -1.48 3.98 -19.33
CA ALA A 317 -1.92 5.28 -18.86
C ALA A 317 -1.19 6.43 -19.57
N PRO A 318 -1.85 7.55 -19.83
CA PRO A 318 -1.21 8.74 -20.36
C PRO A 318 -0.06 9.20 -19.47
N LEU A 319 1.01 9.74 -20.09
CA LEU A 319 2.09 10.36 -19.34
C LEU A 319 1.56 11.54 -18.51
N GLN A 320 1.76 11.47 -17.20
CA GLN A 320 1.41 12.55 -16.31
C GLN A 320 2.62 13.48 -16.09
N GLN A 321 2.43 14.79 -16.27
CA GLN A 321 3.52 15.75 -16.10
C GLN A 321 4.04 15.77 -14.65
N ARG A 322 3.17 15.58 -13.64
CA ARG A 322 3.56 15.53 -12.23
C ARG A 322 4.52 14.38 -11.92
N VAL A 323 4.33 13.23 -12.56
CA VAL A 323 5.22 12.06 -12.45
C VAL A 323 6.57 12.37 -13.05
N LEU A 324 6.59 12.91 -14.30
CA LEU A 324 7.83 13.27 -14.97
C LEU A 324 8.61 14.36 -14.24
N ASP A 325 7.91 15.30 -13.59
CA ASP A 325 8.53 16.41 -12.86
C ASP A 325 9.17 15.93 -11.55
N ALA A 326 8.64 14.90 -10.90
CA ALA A 326 9.23 14.31 -9.70
C ALA A 326 10.52 13.53 -9.99
N MET A 327 10.66 12.98 -11.21
CA MET A 327 11.79 12.15 -11.62
C MET A 327 13.06 12.97 -11.89
N SER A 328 14.21 12.40 -11.51
CA SER A 328 15.52 12.82 -12.02
C SER A 328 15.56 12.68 -13.55
N GLN A 329 16.50 13.35 -14.19
CA GLN A 329 16.67 13.24 -15.64
C GLN A 329 16.91 11.80 -16.08
N GLU A 330 17.67 11.04 -15.31
CA GLU A 330 18.01 9.65 -15.59
C GLU A 330 16.80 8.74 -15.45
N ALA A 331 16.09 8.80 -14.32
CA ALA A 331 14.87 8.00 -14.08
C ALA A 331 13.80 8.31 -15.15
N ARG A 332 13.64 9.59 -15.53
CA ARG A 332 12.73 9.99 -16.60
C ARG A 332 13.09 9.37 -17.94
N ASN A 333 14.37 9.45 -18.32
CA ASN A 333 14.83 8.85 -19.57
C ASN A 333 14.60 7.36 -19.59
N GLN A 334 14.98 6.65 -18.53
CA GLN A 334 14.79 5.21 -18.40
C GLN A 334 13.30 4.82 -18.48
N TYR A 335 12.43 5.54 -17.79
CA TYR A 335 10.97 5.29 -17.88
C TYR A 335 10.44 5.48 -19.29
N LEU A 336 10.83 6.57 -19.98
CA LEU A 336 10.39 6.83 -21.36
C LEU A 336 10.93 5.79 -22.34
N GLU A 337 12.18 5.36 -22.19
CA GLU A 337 12.80 4.28 -22.98
C GLU A 337 12.07 2.95 -22.75
N ASN A 338 11.77 2.59 -21.50
CA ASN A 338 10.99 1.40 -21.17
C ASN A 338 9.61 1.44 -21.84
N ARG A 339 8.89 2.56 -21.78
CA ARG A 339 7.59 2.72 -22.46
C ARG A 339 7.68 2.45 -23.95
N VAL A 340 8.69 2.99 -24.62
CA VAL A 340 8.93 2.77 -26.05
C VAL A 340 9.28 1.31 -26.32
N PHE A 341 10.14 0.71 -25.50
CA PHE A 341 10.55 -0.69 -25.65
C PHE A 341 9.34 -1.63 -25.59
N PHE A 342 8.48 -1.50 -24.58
CA PHE A 342 7.30 -2.36 -24.44
C PHE A 342 6.24 -2.09 -25.52
N ASP A 343 6.08 -0.83 -25.98
CA ASP A 343 5.20 -0.53 -27.11
C ASP A 343 5.69 -1.22 -28.41
N LEU A 344 7.00 -1.20 -28.64
CA LEU A 344 7.58 -1.90 -29.79
C LEU A 344 7.44 -3.42 -29.70
N GLN A 345 7.59 -3.99 -28.50
CA GLN A 345 7.39 -5.44 -28.29
C GLN A 345 5.92 -5.85 -28.52
N ALA A 346 4.98 -4.98 -28.17
CA ALA A 346 3.56 -5.23 -28.37
C ALA A 346 3.11 -5.13 -29.84
N ARG A 347 3.98 -4.69 -30.78
CA ARG A 347 3.62 -4.48 -32.17
C ARG A 347 4.31 -5.47 -33.12
N ASP A 348 3.58 -5.92 -34.12
CA ASP A 348 4.16 -6.67 -35.26
C ASP A 348 5.17 -5.80 -36.01
N ALA A 349 6.40 -6.30 -36.12
CA ALA A 349 7.53 -5.54 -36.71
C ALA A 349 7.32 -5.16 -38.18
N LYS A 350 6.43 -5.82 -38.92
CA LYS A 350 6.19 -5.58 -40.34
C LYS A 350 5.00 -4.66 -40.58
N THR A 351 3.95 -4.82 -39.79
CA THR A 351 2.69 -4.11 -40.01
C THR A 351 2.48 -2.94 -39.06
N GLY A 352 3.25 -2.86 -37.97
CA GLY A 352 3.09 -1.89 -36.90
C GLY A 352 1.79 -2.05 -36.09
N LYS A 353 0.99 -3.09 -36.38
CA LYS A 353 -0.24 -3.35 -35.65
C LYS A 353 0.08 -4.02 -34.32
N LEU A 354 -0.71 -3.69 -33.30
CA LEU A 354 -0.65 -4.37 -32.01
C LEU A 354 -0.88 -5.87 -32.22
N HIS A 355 -0.08 -6.69 -31.57
CA HIS A 355 -0.41 -8.09 -31.38
C HIS A 355 -1.69 -8.15 -30.54
N ALA A 356 -2.47 -9.22 -30.65
CA ALA A 356 -3.41 -9.54 -29.59
C ALA A 356 -2.57 -9.84 -28.35
N SER A 357 -2.46 -8.87 -27.46
CA SER A 357 -1.53 -8.94 -26.34
C SER A 357 -2.03 -9.97 -25.33
N THR A 358 -1.19 -10.94 -25.03
CA THR A 358 -1.45 -11.90 -23.95
C THR A 358 -1.45 -11.20 -22.59
N TRP A 359 -0.73 -10.07 -22.48
CA TRP A 359 -0.65 -9.28 -21.27
C TRP A 359 -1.96 -8.59 -20.92
N GLU A 360 -2.61 -7.91 -21.86
CA GLU A 360 -3.92 -7.28 -21.63
C GLU A 360 -4.98 -8.29 -21.17
N ALA A 361 -4.98 -9.47 -21.78
CA ALA A 361 -5.91 -10.52 -21.40
C ALA A 361 -5.60 -11.05 -19.98
N ALA A 362 -4.33 -11.17 -19.60
CA ALA A 362 -3.92 -11.57 -18.24
C ALA A 362 -4.24 -10.49 -17.22
N PHE A 363 -4.03 -9.22 -17.56
CA PHE A 363 -4.36 -8.08 -16.70
C PHE A 363 -5.88 -8.00 -16.45
N ALA A 364 -6.70 -8.18 -17.50
CA ALA A 364 -8.15 -8.26 -17.35
C ALA A 364 -8.59 -9.46 -16.49
N GLN A 365 -7.85 -10.57 -16.51
CA GLN A 365 -8.08 -11.72 -15.63
C GLN A 365 -7.70 -11.42 -14.18
N GLU A 366 -6.66 -10.63 -13.96
CA GLU A 366 -6.32 -10.14 -12.61
C GLU A 366 -7.47 -9.30 -12.03
N GLU A 367 -7.94 -8.31 -12.79
CA GLU A 367 -9.09 -7.49 -12.38
C GLU A 367 -10.35 -8.32 -12.10
N GLU A 368 -10.63 -9.35 -12.91
CA GLU A 368 -11.75 -10.27 -12.68
C GLU A 368 -11.53 -11.13 -11.43
N PHE A 369 -10.30 -11.59 -11.20
CA PHE A 369 -9.92 -12.35 -10.01
C PHE A 369 -10.14 -11.56 -8.73
N GLU A 370 -9.69 -10.32 -8.66
CA GLU A 370 -9.87 -9.44 -7.50
C GLU A 370 -11.36 -9.25 -7.16
N ARG A 371 -12.18 -8.98 -8.19
CA ARG A 371 -13.65 -8.90 -7.99
C ARG A 371 -14.25 -10.21 -7.48
N ALA A 372 -13.83 -11.34 -8.05
CA ALA A 372 -14.33 -12.65 -7.64
C ALA A 372 -13.89 -13.00 -6.20
N PHE A 373 -12.66 -12.63 -5.83
CA PHE A 373 -12.12 -12.79 -4.50
C PHE A 373 -12.91 -11.98 -3.45
N VAL A 374 -13.12 -10.69 -3.69
CA VAL A 374 -13.94 -9.83 -2.81
C VAL A 374 -15.37 -10.34 -2.72
N LYS A 375 -15.98 -10.70 -3.84
CA LYS A 375 -17.35 -11.26 -3.89
C LYS A 375 -17.47 -12.55 -3.09
N SER A 376 -16.40 -13.32 -2.95
CA SER A 376 -16.35 -14.56 -2.16
C SER A 376 -16.07 -14.31 -0.68
N GLY A 377 -15.92 -13.05 -0.25
CA GLY A 377 -15.63 -12.63 1.12
C GLY A 377 -14.13 -12.51 1.43
N GLY A 378 -13.27 -12.48 0.41
CA GLY A 378 -11.85 -12.23 0.57
C GLY A 378 -11.54 -10.79 0.95
N LEU A 379 -10.45 -10.58 1.68
CA LEU A 379 -9.95 -9.26 2.08
C LEU A 379 -8.95 -8.77 1.04
N LEU A 380 -9.39 -7.90 0.14
CA LEU A 380 -8.53 -7.22 -0.83
C LEU A 380 -7.92 -5.96 -0.19
N LEU A 381 -6.62 -5.78 -0.36
CA LEU A 381 -5.85 -4.62 0.10
C LEU A 381 -5.37 -3.84 -1.13
N ALA A 382 -5.00 -2.58 -0.94
CA ALA A 382 -4.48 -1.73 -2.02
C ALA A 382 -3.02 -1.31 -1.73
N GLY A 383 -2.19 -1.34 -2.76
CA GLY A 383 -0.82 -0.86 -2.77
C GLY A 383 -0.40 -0.45 -4.18
N GLU A 384 0.74 0.20 -4.33
CA GLU A 384 1.17 0.67 -5.66
C GLU A 384 2.33 -0.15 -6.25
N ASP A 385 3.27 -0.58 -5.40
CA ASP A 385 4.55 -1.20 -5.78
C ASP A 385 5.39 -0.30 -6.71
N PRO A 386 6.00 0.79 -6.21
CA PRO A 386 6.71 1.78 -7.04
C PRO A 386 8.04 1.23 -7.57
N THR A 387 7.96 0.14 -8.31
CA THR A 387 9.08 -0.61 -8.88
C THR A 387 8.89 -0.85 -10.39
N GLY A 388 9.05 -2.08 -10.86
CA GLY A 388 8.74 -2.51 -12.22
C GLY A 388 9.50 -1.73 -13.30
N LEU A 389 8.77 -1.15 -14.25
CA LEU A 389 9.32 -0.45 -15.40
C LEU A 389 9.61 1.03 -15.14
N GLY A 390 9.33 1.50 -13.94
CA GLY A 390 9.31 2.91 -13.58
C GLY A 390 8.00 3.60 -13.98
N GLY A 391 7.83 4.83 -13.49
CA GLY A 391 6.62 5.63 -13.75
C GLY A 391 5.53 5.47 -12.71
N ASP A 392 5.55 4.41 -11.95
CA ASP A 392 4.80 4.26 -10.72
C ASP A 392 5.59 4.91 -9.58
N LEU A 393 5.03 5.94 -8.98
CA LEU A 393 5.69 6.75 -7.97
C LEU A 393 4.84 6.87 -6.73
N ALA A 394 5.50 6.80 -5.60
CA ALA A 394 4.94 6.97 -4.26
C ALA A 394 3.81 7.99 -4.20
N GLY A 395 2.65 7.61 -3.69
CA GLY A 395 1.47 8.45 -3.57
C GLY A 395 0.70 8.68 -4.86
N PHE A 396 1.38 8.82 -6.00
CA PHE A 396 0.70 8.94 -7.29
C PHE A 396 0.20 7.59 -7.79
N GLY A 397 0.98 6.53 -7.56
CA GLY A 397 0.57 5.16 -7.80
C GLY A 397 -0.58 4.73 -6.90
N ASP A 398 -0.57 5.12 -5.62
CA ASP A 398 -1.71 4.87 -4.70
C ASP A 398 -3.03 5.48 -5.20
N GLN A 399 -2.96 6.71 -5.73
CA GLN A 399 -4.13 7.33 -6.36
C GLN A 399 -4.55 6.57 -7.61
N ARG A 400 -3.57 6.12 -8.43
CA ARG A 400 -3.83 5.34 -9.63
C ARG A 400 -4.40 3.95 -9.30
N GLU A 401 -3.96 3.33 -8.22
CA GLU A 401 -4.54 2.07 -7.74
C GLU A 401 -6.04 2.21 -7.47
N VAL A 402 -6.45 3.27 -6.77
CA VAL A 402 -7.88 3.52 -6.52
C VAL A 402 -8.68 3.72 -7.82
N GLU A 403 -8.09 4.39 -8.83
CA GLU A 403 -8.69 4.54 -10.16
C GLU A 403 -8.79 3.19 -10.88
N LEU A 404 -7.72 2.39 -10.88
CA LEU A 404 -7.66 1.07 -11.52
C LEU A 404 -8.65 0.09 -10.88
N LEU A 405 -8.84 0.12 -9.57
CA LEU A 405 -9.91 -0.65 -8.91
C LEU A 405 -11.30 -0.28 -9.45
N VAL A 406 -11.54 0.99 -9.76
CA VAL A 406 -12.82 1.41 -10.39
C VAL A 406 -12.89 0.95 -11.85
N GLU A 407 -11.80 1.05 -12.61
CA GLU A 407 -11.70 0.50 -13.98
C GLU A 407 -11.90 -1.01 -13.98
N ALA A 408 -11.35 -1.71 -12.97
CA ALA A 408 -11.57 -3.13 -12.72
C ALA A 408 -13.04 -3.47 -12.42
N GLY A 409 -13.89 -2.50 -12.10
CA GLY A 409 -15.35 -2.65 -11.95
C GLY A 409 -15.86 -2.59 -10.52
N PHE A 410 -15.06 -2.19 -9.55
CA PHE A 410 -15.52 -1.77 -8.23
C PHE A 410 -16.22 -0.40 -8.34
N THR A 411 -17.17 -0.13 -7.46
CA THR A 411 -17.69 1.24 -7.33
C THR A 411 -16.64 2.16 -6.70
N PRO A 412 -16.65 3.46 -6.94
CA PRO A 412 -15.74 4.40 -6.28
C PRO A 412 -15.71 4.28 -4.75
N LEU A 413 -16.85 3.98 -4.14
CA LEU A 413 -16.95 3.81 -2.68
C LEU A 413 -16.31 2.51 -2.20
N GLU A 414 -16.41 1.43 -2.98
CA GLU A 414 -15.71 0.17 -2.71
C GLU A 414 -14.21 0.33 -2.89
N ALA A 415 -13.74 1.01 -3.93
CA ALA A 415 -12.31 1.26 -4.15
C ALA A 415 -11.70 2.08 -3.00
N ILE A 416 -12.36 3.16 -2.55
CA ILE A 416 -11.94 3.93 -1.39
C ILE A 416 -11.97 3.08 -0.10
N HIS A 417 -12.97 2.21 0.07
CA HIS A 417 -13.03 1.28 1.20
C HIS A 417 -11.84 0.31 1.21
N ILE A 418 -11.49 -0.26 0.06
CA ILE A 418 -10.34 -1.15 -0.12
C ILE A 418 -9.04 -0.41 0.24
N ALA A 419 -8.85 0.79 -0.28
CA ALA A 419 -7.65 1.59 -0.07
C ALA A 419 -7.54 2.27 1.31
N THR A 420 -8.53 2.12 2.19
CA THR A 420 -8.54 2.74 3.53
C THR A 420 -8.85 1.71 4.62
N SER A 421 -10.11 1.30 4.74
CA SER A 421 -10.59 0.43 5.84
C SER A 421 -9.98 -0.97 5.81
N ASN A 422 -9.82 -1.56 4.62
CA ASN A 422 -9.32 -2.93 4.52
C ASN A 422 -7.85 -3.02 4.98
N GLY A 423 -7.00 -2.05 4.56
CA GLY A 423 -5.63 -1.96 5.06
C GLY A 423 -5.59 -1.78 6.58
N ALA A 424 -6.41 -0.86 7.12
CA ALA A 424 -6.52 -0.66 8.56
C ALA A 424 -7.00 -1.93 9.31
N GLN A 425 -7.94 -2.67 8.72
CA GLN A 425 -8.41 -3.95 9.27
C GLN A 425 -7.28 -4.99 9.29
N TYR A 426 -6.54 -5.12 8.20
CA TYR A 426 -5.43 -6.07 8.11
C TYR A 426 -4.33 -5.77 9.13
N LEU A 427 -4.00 -4.48 9.33
CA LEU A 427 -3.03 -4.02 10.32
C LEU A 427 -3.54 -4.15 11.77
N GLY A 428 -4.83 -4.42 11.97
CA GLY A 428 -5.45 -4.46 13.31
C GLY A 428 -5.67 -3.07 13.91
N GLU A 429 -5.77 -2.04 13.08
CA GLU A 429 -5.88 -0.63 13.46
C GLU A 429 -7.22 0.01 13.08
N LEU A 430 -8.19 -0.77 12.64
CA LEU A 430 -9.49 -0.24 12.19
C LEU A 430 -10.23 0.54 13.29
N ASP A 431 -9.98 0.28 14.54
CA ASP A 431 -10.50 1.06 15.66
C ASP A 431 -9.89 2.48 15.75
N ARG A 432 -8.70 2.69 15.16
CA ARG A 432 -7.92 3.93 15.20
C ARG A 432 -8.00 4.74 13.90
N ILE A 433 -7.87 4.09 12.74
CA ILE A 433 -7.78 4.72 11.40
C ILE A 433 -8.73 4.05 10.39
N GLY A 434 -8.63 4.41 9.12
CA GLY A 434 -9.30 3.78 7.97
C GLY A 434 -10.75 4.20 7.75
N THR A 435 -11.40 4.88 8.71
CA THR A 435 -12.75 5.45 8.54
C THR A 435 -12.89 6.80 9.25
N ILE A 436 -13.83 7.64 8.77
CA ILE A 436 -14.18 8.91 9.42
C ILE A 436 -15.26 8.67 10.47
N ALA A 437 -14.85 8.53 11.72
CA ALA A 437 -15.74 8.32 12.85
C ALA A 437 -15.21 9.02 14.11
N GLU A 438 -16.12 9.40 15.01
CA GLU A 438 -15.79 10.02 16.29
C GLU A 438 -14.79 9.18 17.10
N GLY A 439 -13.78 9.83 17.67
CA GLY A 439 -12.72 9.23 18.49
C GLY A 439 -11.54 8.65 17.71
N LYS A 440 -11.67 8.45 16.39
CA LYS A 440 -10.58 8.00 15.54
C LYS A 440 -9.55 9.09 15.29
N GLN A 441 -8.39 8.70 14.85
CA GLN A 441 -7.32 9.59 14.48
C GLN A 441 -7.73 10.47 13.31
N ALA A 442 -7.34 11.72 13.32
CA ALA A 442 -7.65 12.65 12.24
C ALA A 442 -6.59 12.52 11.13
N ASP A 443 -6.61 11.34 10.49
CA ASP A 443 -5.87 11.02 9.28
C ASP A 443 -6.86 11.10 8.12
N LEU A 444 -6.86 12.25 7.42
CA LEU A 444 -7.89 12.62 6.46
C LEU A 444 -7.27 13.21 5.20
N VAL A 445 -7.90 13.00 4.06
CA VAL A 445 -7.52 13.63 2.79
C VAL A 445 -8.61 14.58 2.33
N VAL A 446 -8.28 15.85 2.13
CA VAL A 446 -9.15 16.87 1.55
C VAL A 446 -8.89 16.95 0.05
N ILE A 447 -9.90 16.62 -0.73
CA ILE A 447 -9.87 16.48 -2.18
C ILE A 447 -10.78 17.53 -2.81
N LYS A 448 -10.29 18.27 -3.79
CA LYS A 448 -11.12 19.18 -4.57
C LYS A 448 -11.90 18.39 -5.62
N GLY A 449 -13.23 18.30 -5.45
CA GLY A 449 -14.10 17.53 -6.33
C GLY A 449 -14.90 16.45 -5.59
N ASP A 450 -15.33 15.43 -6.34
CA ASP A 450 -16.22 14.36 -5.87
C ASP A 450 -15.75 12.98 -6.35
N PRO A 451 -14.77 12.36 -5.66
CA PRO A 451 -14.26 11.03 -6.05
C PRO A 451 -15.31 9.92 -5.93
N SER A 452 -16.45 10.16 -5.27
CA SER A 452 -17.56 9.19 -5.25
C SER A 452 -18.32 9.10 -6.58
N LYS A 453 -18.12 10.08 -7.47
CA LYS A 453 -18.76 10.14 -8.80
C LYS A 453 -17.75 10.15 -9.93
N LYS A 454 -16.61 10.77 -9.72
CA LYS A 454 -15.50 10.90 -10.64
C LYS A 454 -14.23 10.56 -9.88
N ILE A 455 -13.80 9.31 -10.01
CA ILE A 455 -12.72 8.78 -9.17
C ILE A 455 -11.39 9.52 -9.40
N GLU A 456 -11.15 10.03 -10.62
CA GLU A 456 -9.95 10.78 -10.97
C GLU A 456 -9.83 12.10 -10.17
N ASP A 457 -10.89 12.55 -9.52
CA ASP A 457 -10.78 13.69 -8.61
C ASP A 457 -9.90 13.38 -7.39
N ILE A 458 -9.59 12.10 -7.10
CA ILE A 458 -8.66 11.69 -6.03
C ILE A 458 -7.26 12.31 -6.24
N GLU A 459 -6.87 12.56 -7.47
CA GLU A 459 -5.61 13.25 -7.80
C GLU A 459 -5.57 14.71 -7.35
N ASN A 460 -6.73 15.33 -7.10
CA ASN A 460 -6.86 16.73 -6.67
C ASN A 460 -6.72 16.91 -5.15
N THR A 461 -5.80 16.17 -4.54
CA THR A 461 -5.49 16.26 -3.11
C THR A 461 -4.87 17.61 -2.77
N GLU A 462 -5.48 18.37 -1.85
CA GLU A 462 -5.00 19.69 -1.44
C GLU A 462 -4.41 19.74 -0.03
N ILE A 463 -5.02 19.02 0.93
CA ILE A 463 -4.54 18.96 2.30
C ILE A 463 -4.62 17.52 2.77
N VAL A 464 -3.54 17.04 3.36
CA VAL A 464 -3.52 15.74 4.03
C VAL A 464 -3.32 15.95 5.51
N PHE A 465 -4.32 15.58 6.30
CA PHE A 465 -4.22 15.57 7.75
C PHE A 465 -3.60 14.25 8.20
N LYS A 466 -2.53 14.34 8.96
CA LYS A 466 -1.93 13.23 9.70
C LYS A 466 -1.83 13.64 11.16
N ASP A 467 -2.37 12.84 12.06
CA ASP A 467 -2.46 13.18 13.48
C ASP A 467 -3.14 14.55 13.76
N GLY A 468 -4.04 14.96 12.87
CA GLY A 468 -4.75 16.25 12.94
C GLY A 468 -3.94 17.46 12.46
N VAL A 469 -2.71 17.28 12.02
CA VAL A 469 -1.88 18.31 11.38
C VAL A 469 -2.11 18.25 9.86
N GLY A 470 -2.53 19.35 9.25
CA GLY A 470 -2.81 19.45 7.82
C GLY A 470 -1.59 19.88 7.01
N TYR A 471 -1.10 19.01 6.14
CA TYR A 471 0.01 19.23 5.23
C TYR A 471 -0.46 19.74 3.88
N ASP A 472 0.32 20.64 3.28
CA ASP A 472 0.10 21.18 1.94
C ASP A 472 0.65 20.23 0.89
N SER A 473 -0.24 19.51 0.18
CA SER A 473 0.14 18.51 -0.83
C SER A 473 1.01 19.13 -1.93
N ALA A 474 0.65 20.30 -2.44
CA ALA A 474 1.39 20.96 -3.50
C ALA A 474 2.82 21.33 -3.10
N LYS A 475 3.04 21.79 -1.86
CA LYS A 475 4.38 22.08 -1.35
C LYS A 475 5.22 20.82 -1.19
N LEU A 476 4.63 19.72 -0.72
CA LEU A 476 5.32 18.43 -0.62
C LEU A 476 5.77 17.96 -1.99
N ILE A 477 4.88 17.97 -3.00
CA ILE A 477 5.20 17.60 -4.39
C ILE A 477 6.31 18.49 -4.96
N GLU A 478 6.20 19.80 -4.83
CA GLU A 478 7.21 20.73 -5.37
C GLU A 478 8.58 20.50 -4.73
N SER A 479 8.62 20.12 -3.45
CA SER A 479 9.88 19.89 -2.72
C SER A 479 10.68 18.68 -3.20
N VAL A 480 10.08 17.81 -4.03
CA VAL A 480 10.69 16.57 -4.54
C VAL A 480 10.89 16.59 -6.05
N ARG A 481 10.68 17.75 -6.69
CA ARG A 481 10.90 17.91 -8.14
C ARG A 481 12.32 17.47 -8.54
N GLY A 482 12.40 16.49 -9.44
CA GLY A 482 13.67 15.94 -9.93
C GLY A 482 14.44 15.09 -8.92
N LEU A 483 13.79 14.58 -7.86
CA LEU A 483 14.46 13.84 -6.79
C LEU A 483 14.24 12.33 -6.82
N VAL A 484 13.30 11.81 -7.60
CA VAL A 484 13.07 10.37 -7.72
C VAL A 484 14.07 9.75 -8.69
N GLY A 485 14.76 8.70 -8.27
CA GLY A 485 15.78 7.99 -9.04
C GLY A 485 17.21 8.39 -8.67
N VAL A 486 18.19 7.84 -9.38
CA VAL A 486 19.63 8.12 -9.18
C VAL A 486 19.95 9.56 -9.62
N ARG A 487 20.91 10.21 -8.93
CA ARG A 487 21.35 11.58 -9.18
C ARG A 487 22.85 11.63 -9.41
#